data_92066133c8909fa60dd1cd55f3ba4ba5
#
_entry.id   92066133c8909fa60dd1cd55f3ba4ba5
#
_cell.length_a   1.000
_cell.length_b   1.000
_cell.length_c   1.000
_cell.angle_alpha   90.00
_cell.angle_beta   90.00
_cell.angle_gamma   90.00
#
_symmetry.space_group_name_H-M   'P 1'
#
loop_
_entity.id
_entity.type
_entity.pdbx_description
1 polymer ?
#
loop_
_entity_poly.entity_id
_entity_poly.type
_entity_poly.pdbx_seq_one_letter_code
_entity_poly.pdbx_strand_id
1 'polypeptide(L)'
;MAGYHTVSGIPSIAISVDSFKPKSFSSSKIVVRKVINLIKDSTIASSTVLNVNIPNCEPNDLKGYKITSQGHQFFKDSFEKRTDPKGGDYYWMKGKIIDNDKELIYDGCAVRNGFVSITPIQFIMTNTSLLNELEKSIIK
;
A
#
# COMPACT_ATOMS: atom_id res chain seq x y z
N MET A 1 10.03 -1.32 -7.56
CA MET A 1 10.80 -0.25 -8.22
C MET A 1 10.85 1.04 -7.41
N ALA A 2 9.74 1.64 -6.98
CA ALA A 2 9.74 2.86 -6.15
C ALA A 2 10.62 2.75 -4.88
N GLY A 3 10.57 1.61 -4.19
CA GLY A 3 11.41 1.36 -3.02
C GLY A 3 12.91 1.44 -3.26
N TYR A 4 13.40 0.93 -4.38
CA TYR A 4 14.82 1.00 -4.73
C TYR A 4 15.30 2.45 -4.92
N HIS A 5 14.53 3.28 -5.62
CA HIS A 5 14.86 4.69 -5.81
C HIS A 5 14.92 5.47 -4.49
N THR A 6 14.00 5.17 -3.56
CA THR A 6 14.00 5.80 -2.23
C THR A 6 15.26 5.45 -1.42
N VAL A 7 15.71 4.19 -1.47
CA VAL A 7 17.00 3.79 -0.86
C VAL A 7 18.17 4.56 -1.47
N SER A 8 18.09 4.92 -2.76
CA SER A 8 19.09 5.73 -3.46
C SER A 8 18.92 7.24 -3.23
N GLY A 9 18.06 7.67 -2.33
CA GLY A 9 17.84 9.09 -1.99
C GLY A 9 16.96 9.86 -2.98
N ILE A 10 16.18 9.17 -3.84
CA ILE A 10 15.28 9.78 -4.82
C ILE A 10 13.85 9.74 -4.27
N PRO A 11 13.15 10.88 -4.13
CA PRO A 11 11.74 10.92 -3.76
C PRO A 11 10.90 10.06 -4.71
N SER A 12 10.08 9.17 -4.16
CA SER A 12 9.39 8.17 -4.98
C SER A 12 7.91 8.07 -4.65
N ILE A 13 7.10 7.79 -5.68
CA ILE A 13 5.66 7.55 -5.55
C ILE A 13 5.35 6.18 -6.14
N ALA A 14 4.58 5.37 -5.41
CA ALA A 14 3.93 4.18 -5.92
C ALA A 14 2.43 4.47 -6.04
N ILE A 15 1.83 4.26 -7.21
CA ILE A 15 0.42 4.53 -7.44
C ILE A 15 -0.28 3.28 -7.94
N SER A 16 -1.40 2.95 -7.32
CA SER A 16 -2.24 1.81 -7.68
C SER A 16 -3.71 2.21 -7.74
N VAL A 17 -4.46 1.59 -8.65
CA VAL A 17 -5.93 1.64 -8.68
C VAL A 17 -6.46 0.35 -8.08
N ASP A 18 -7.48 0.44 -7.22
CA ASP A 18 -8.11 -0.70 -6.56
C ASP A 18 -8.96 -1.52 -7.56
N SER A 19 -8.32 -2.03 -8.60
CA SER A 19 -8.93 -2.93 -9.58
C SER A 19 -7.89 -3.61 -10.45
N PHE A 20 -8.08 -4.89 -10.73
CA PHE A 20 -7.31 -5.61 -11.76
C PHE A 20 -7.75 -5.27 -13.19
N LYS A 21 -8.95 -4.71 -13.37
CA LYS A 21 -9.50 -4.34 -14.69
C LYS A 21 -10.24 -2.99 -14.58
N PRO A 22 -9.51 -1.88 -14.37
CA PRO A 22 -10.15 -0.57 -14.28
C PRO A 22 -10.79 -0.19 -15.61
N LYS A 23 -12.02 0.33 -15.57
CA LYS A 23 -12.73 0.81 -16.77
C LYS A 23 -12.17 2.13 -17.28
N SER A 24 -11.62 2.95 -16.40
CA SER A 24 -11.12 4.28 -16.69
C SER A 24 -9.96 4.63 -15.76
N PHE A 25 -9.05 5.47 -16.23
CA PHE A 25 -7.97 6.08 -15.45
C PHE A 25 -8.20 7.58 -15.20
N SER A 26 -9.43 8.07 -15.39
CA SER A 26 -9.76 9.51 -15.25
C SER A 26 -9.46 10.01 -13.84
N SER A 27 -9.86 9.29 -12.79
CA SER A 27 -9.53 9.60 -11.41
C SER A 27 -8.02 9.59 -11.15
N SER A 28 -7.32 8.61 -11.72
CA SER A 28 -5.87 8.49 -11.57
C SER A 28 -5.13 9.70 -12.14
N LYS A 29 -5.53 10.23 -13.28
CA LYS A 29 -4.91 11.43 -13.89
C LYS A 29 -4.96 12.64 -12.96
N ILE A 30 -6.10 12.84 -12.28
CA ILE A 30 -6.31 13.95 -11.36
C ILE A 30 -5.44 13.75 -10.12
N VAL A 31 -5.49 12.54 -9.54
CA VAL A 31 -4.74 12.18 -8.33
C VAL A 31 -3.23 12.30 -8.55
N VAL A 32 -2.71 11.71 -9.64
CA VAL A 32 -1.28 11.77 -9.99
C VAL A 32 -0.78 13.21 -10.06
N ARG A 33 -1.51 14.08 -10.77
CA ARG A 33 -1.14 15.49 -10.90
C ARG A 33 -1.08 16.19 -9.56
N LYS A 34 -2.06 15.93 -8.69
CA LYS A 34 -2.11 16.51 -7.34
C LYS A 34 -0.96 16.02 -6.44
N VAL A 35 -0.67 14.70 -6.47
CA VAL A 35 0.40 14.12 -5.66
C VAL A 35 1.80 14.58 -6.13
N ILE A 36 2.01 14.71 -7.45
CA ILE A 36 3.27 15.27 -7.98
C ILE A 36 3.49 16.70 -7.52
N ASN A 37 2.45 17.55 -7.53
CA ASN A 37 2.56 18.92 -7.04
C ASN A 37 2.87 18.93 -5.54
N LEU A 38 2.22 18.07 -4.74
CA LEU A 38 2.50 17.94 -3.32
C LEU A 38 3.99 17.65 -3.04
N ILE A 39 4.61 16.76 -3.83
CA ILE A 39 6.04 16.43 -3.67
C ILE A 39 6.94 17.59 -4.07
N LYS A 40 6.61 18.32 -5.13
CA LYS A 40 7.39 19.48 -5.57
C LYS A 40 7.41 20.59 -4.54
N ASP A 41 6.30 20.76 -3.81
CA ASP A 41 6.08 21.85 -2.87
C ASP A 41 6.46 21.47 -1.43
N SER A 42 6.83 20.20 -1.17
CA SER A 42 7.09 19.70 0.18
C SER A 42 8.51 19.17 0.36
N THR A 43 9.03 19.29 1.58
CA THR A 43 10.29 18.68 2.03
C THR A 43 10.09 17.20 2.40
N ILE A 44 9.45 16.42 1.53
CA ILE A 44 9.34 14.97 1.75
C ILE A 44 10.74 14.38 1.74
N ALA A 45 11.12 13.75 2.86
CA ALA A 45 12.43 13.14 3.00
C ALA A 45 12.70 12.16 1.86
N SER A 46 13.89 12.21 1.30
CA SER A 46 14.34 11.34 0.19
C SER A 46 14.27 9.85 0.50
N SER A 47 14.17 9.50 1.81
CA SER A 47 14.00 8.12 2.29
C SER A 47 12.54 7.65 2.37
N THR A 48 11.57 8.45 1.87
CA THR A 48 10.15 8.14 1.96
C THR A 48 9.56 7.85 0.59
N VAL A 49 8.78 6.78 0.48
CA VAL A 49 7.89 6.50 -0.66
C VAL A 49 6.48 6.92 -0.26
N LEU A 50 5.79 7.65 -1.12
CA LEU A 50 4.35 7.81 -1.00
C LEU A 50 3.64 6.65 -1.72
N ASN A 51 3.00 5.78 -0.95
CA ASN A 51 2.12 4.75 -1.47
C ASN A 51 0.71 5.33 -1.62
N VAL A 52 0.24 5.42 -2.87
CA VAL A 52 -1.03 6.05 -3.21
C VAL A 52 -1.97 5.01 -3.80
N ASN A 53 -3.07 4.73 -3.09
CA ASN A 53 -4.09 3.82 -3.57
C ASN A 53 -5.36 4.61 -3.92
N ILE A 54 -5.89 4.38 -5.13
CA ILE A 54 -6.98 5.14 -5.71
C ILE A 54 -8.20 4.23 -5.84
N PRO A 55 -9.36 4.61 -5.32
CA PRO A 55 -10.62 3.87 -5.55
C PRO A 55 -10.92 3.74 -7.06
N ASN A 56 -11.44 2.58 -7.47
CA ASN A 56 -11.88 2.35 -8.85
C ASN A 56 -13.25 2.99 -9.08
N CYS A 57 -13.30 4.30 -9.20
CA CYS A 57 -14.52 5.09 -9.41
C CYS A 57 -14.26 6.28 -10.35
N GLU A 58 -15.32 6.92 -10.81
CA GLU A 58 -15.21 8.15 -11.60
C GLU A 58 -14.77 9.33 -10.72
N PRO A 59 -14.19 10.39 -11.31
CA PRO A 59 -13.66 11.53 -10.56
C PRO A 59 -14.66 12.20 -9.62
N ASN A 60 -15.92 12.27 -10.01
CA ASN A 60 -16.98 12.90 -9.21
C ASN A 60 -17.41 12.07 -8.00
N ASP A 61 -17.06 10.77 -7.98
CA ASP A 61 -17.38 9.84 -6.89
C ASP A 61 -16.26 9.77 -5.84
N LEU A 62 -15.11 10.39 -6.11
CA LEU A 62 -14.01 10.49 -5.15
C LEU A 62 -14.41 11.37 -3.97
N LYS A 63 -14.40 10.82 -2.76
CA LYS A 63 -14.74 11.55 -1.53
C LYS A 63 -13.61 12.40 -0.98
N GLY A 64 -12.45 12.41 -1.64
CA GLY A 64 -11.30 13.19 -1.24
C GLY A 64 -10.07 12.35 -0.92
N TYR A 65 -9.20 12.86 -0.06
CA TYR A 65 -7.89 12.26 0.25
C TYR A 65 -7.78 11.99 1.74
N LYS A 66 -7.08 10.90 2.10
CA LYS A 66 -6.70 10.56 3.47
C LYS A 66 -5.21 10.27 3.53
N ILE A 67 -4.55 10.84 4.52
CA ILE A 67 -3.21 10.39 4.92
C ILE A 67 -3.43 9.19 5.84
N THR A 68 -2.79 8.07 5.51
CA THR A 68 -3.11 6.77 6.07
C THR A 68 -1.87 6.06 6.59
N SER A 69 -2.11 5.08 7.44
CA SER A 69 -1.14 4.05 7.80
C SER A 69 -1.41 2.77 7.01
N GLN A 70 -0.41 1.95 6.86
CA GLN A 70 -0.58 0.59 6.33
C GLN A 70 -1.57 -0.19 7.19
N GLY A 71 -2.56 -0.81 6.57
CA GLY A 71 -3.54 -1.64 7.25
C GLY A 71 -3.03 -3.04 7.60
N HIS A 72 -3.89 -3.80 8.29
CA HIS A 72 -3.60 -5.17 8.75
C HIS A 72 -4.17 -6.24 7.79
N GLN A 73 -4.45 -5.85 6.58
CA GLN A 73 -4.94 -6.74 5.54
C GLN A 73 -3.94 -7.85 5.23
N PHE A 74 -4.39 -9.09 5.19
CA PHE A 74 -3.55 -10.21 4.79
C PHE A 74 -4.34 -11.19 3.90
N PHE A 75 -3.59 -11.93 3.09
CA PHE A 75 -4.14 -12.99 2.27
C PHE A 75 -4.11 -14.31 3.04
N LYS A 76 -5.29 -14.90 3.27
CA LYS A 76 -5.41 -16.22 3.90
C LYS A 76 -5.38 -17.28 2.82
N ASP A 77 -4.22 -17.91 2.67
CA ASP A 77 -3.99 -18.97 1.68
C ASP A 77 -4.72 -20.25 2.02
N SER A 78 -5.12 -20.97 0.96
CA SER A 78 -5.54 -22.36 1.00
C SER A 78 -5.13 -23.04 -0.29
N PHE A 79 -4.83 -24.34 -0.22
CA PHE A 79 -4.46 -25.13 -1.39
C PHE A 79 -5.53 -26.19 -1.65
N GLU A 80 -6.00 -26.25 -2.88
CA GLU A 80 -6.92 -27.28 -3.35
C GLU A 80 -6.12 -28.27 -4.20
N LYS A 81 -6.09 -29.52 -3.76
CA LYS A 81 -5.50 -30.60 -4.55
C LYS A 81 -6.41 -30.89 -5.75
N ARG A 82 -5.83 -30.96 -6.93
CA ARG A 82 -6.49 -31.34 -8.18
C ARG A 82 -5.64 -32.36 -8.91
N THR A 83 -6.28 -33.12 -9.79
CA THR A 83 -5.60 -34.11 -10.63
C THR A 83 -5.74 -33.69 -12.10
N ASP A 84 -4.64 -33.69 -12.83
CA ASP A 84 -4.62 -33.38 -14.24
C ASP A 84 -5.20 -34.56 -15.09
N PRO A 85 -5.51 -34.36 -16.39
CA PRO A 85 -6.03 -35.43 -17.26
C PRO A 85 -5.07 -36.59 -17.45
N LYS A 86 -3.79 -36.49 -17.09
CA LYS A 86 -2.77 -37.56 -17.17
C LYS A 86 -2.55 -38.28 -15.85
N GLY A 87 -3.33 -37.90 -14.80
CA GLY A 87 -3.27 -38.51 -13.48
C GLY A 87 -2.23 -37.89 -12.54
N GLY A 88 -1.60 -36.76 -12.91
CA GLY A 88 -0.67 -36.04 -12.08
C GLY A 88 -1.39 -35.11 -11.10
N ASP A 89 -1.00 -35.16 -9.83
CA ASP A 89 -1.54 -34.25 -8.81
C ASP A 89 -0.90 -32.86 -8.89
N TYR A 90 -1.72 -31.82 -8.83
CA TYR A 90 -1.25 -30.44 -8.68
C TYR A 90 -2.09 -29.70 -7.63
N TYR A 91 -1.51 -28.62 -7.08
CA TYR A 91 -2.17 -27.83 -6.05
C TYR A 91 -2.50 -26.46 -6.60
N TRP A 92 -3.80 -26.12 -6.59
CA TRP A 92 -4.28 -24.81 -6.97
C TRP A 92 -4.33 -23.92 -5.74
N MET A 93 -3.56 -22.82 -5.76
CA MET A 93 -3.61 -21.84 -4.70
C MET A 93 -4.94 -21.08 -4.77
N LYS A 94 -5.69 -21.13 -3.69
CA LYS A 94 -6.87 -20.34 -3.42
C LYS A 94 -6.61 -19.49 -2.19
N GLY A 95 -7.41 -18.47 -2.01
CA GLY A 95 -7.36 -17.68 -0.79
C GLY A 95 -8.34 -16.53 -0.85
N LYS A 96 -8.44 -15.85 0.26
CA LYS A 96 -9.24 -14.65 0.36
C LYS A 96 -8.49 -13.59 1.16
N ILE A 97 -8.71 -12.35 0.78
CA ILE A 97 -8.25 -11.21 1.56
C ILE A 97 -9.08 -11.15 2.84
N ILE A 98 -8.39 -11.13 3.97
CA ILE A 98 -8.97 -10.84 5.28
C ILE A 98 -8.56 -9.43 5.64
N ASP A 99 -9.56 -8.59 5.82
CA ASP A 99 -9.38 -7.21 6.23
C ASP A 99 -10.44 -6.87 7.29
N ASN A 100 -9.98 -6.63 8.50
CA ASN A 100 -10.81 -6.31 9.65
C ASN A 100 -10.72 -4.82 10.03
N ASP A 101 -9.96 -4.03 9.28
CA ASP A 101 -9.79 -2.61 9.55
C ASP A 101 -11.10 -1.85 9.29
N LYS A 102 -11.55 -1.08 10.27
CA LYS A 102 -12.79 -0.30 10.24
C LYS A 102 -12.54 1.21 10.22
N GLU A 103 -11.36 1.64 10.59
CA GLU A 103 -11.03 3.05 10.71
C GLU A 103 -10.41 3.59 9.42
N LEU A 104 -10.79 4.82 9.06
CA LEU A 104 -10.31 5.50 7.85
C LEU A 104 -8.82 5.88 7.90
N ILE A 105 -8.16 5.65 9.04
CA ILE A 105 -6.71 5.81 9.16
C ILE A 105 -5.95 4.70 8.42
N TYR A 106 -6.57 3.56 8.16
CA TYR A 106 -5.97 2.45 7.42
C TYR A 106 -6.24 2.56 5.92
N ASP A 107 -5.20 2.33 5.12
CA ASP A 107 -5.20 2.52 3.67
C ASP A 107 -6.32 1.74 2.96
N GLY A 108 -6.46 0.44 3.20
CA GLY A 108 -7.50 -0.39 2.62
C GLY A 108 -8.91 0.08 2.99
N CYS A 109 -9.12 0.47 4.26
CA CYS A 109 -10.40 0.99 4.72
C CYS A 109 -10.74 2.32 4.05
N ALA A 110 -9.78 3.25 3.92
CA ALA A 110 -9.98 4.52 3.24
C ALA A 110 -10.40 4.32 1.78
N VAL A 111 -9.72 3.43 1.04
CA VAL A 111 -10.00 3.14 -0.36
C VAL A 111 -11.40 2.53 -0.54
N ARG A 112 -11.78 1.54 0.26
CA ARG A 112 -13.14 0.94 0.22
C ARG A 112 -14.24 1.96 0.50
N ASN A 113 -13.93 3.00 1.25
CA ASN A 113 -14.88 4.08 1.54
C ASN A 113 -14.86 5.23 0.53
N GLY A 114 -14.12 5.10 -0.59
CA GLY A 114 -14.10 6.06 -1.70
C GLY A 114 -13.08 7.20 -1.54
N PHE A 115 -12.15 7.10 -0.60
CA PHE A 115 -11.06 8.07 -0.44
C PHE A 115 -9.78 7.60 -1.11
N VAL A 116 -9.05 8.52 -1.72
CA VAL A 116 -7.66 8.29 -2.11
C VAL A 116 -6.83 8.17 -0.84
N SER A 117 -6.14 7.05 -0.68
CA SER A 117 -5.21 6.81 0.42
C SER A 117 -3.80 7.24 0.02
N ILE A 118 -3.12 7.97 0.90
CA ILE A 118 -1.71 8.35 0.76
C ILE A 118 -0.99 7.91 2.02
N THR A 119 -0.18 6.86 1.91
CA THR A 119 0.58 6.30 3.02
C THR A 119 2.07 6.60 2.83
N PRO A 120 2.71 7.39 3.71
CA PRO A 120 4.16 7.55 3.69
C PRO A 120 4.82 6.28 4.24
N ILE A 121 5.70 5.67 3.44
CA ILE A 121 6.40 4.43 3.77
C ILE A 121 7.91 4.69 3.85
N GLN A 122 8.56 4.13 4.87
CA GLN A 122 10.00 4.11 5.02
C GLN A 122 10.53 2.67 4.94
N PHE A 123 11.76 2.49 4.46
CA PHE A 123 12.40 1.18 4.35
C PHE A 123 13.24 0.80 5.58
N ILE A 124 13.36 1.70 6.56
CA ILE A 124 14.08 1.41 7.80
C ILE A 124 13.18 0.52 8.66
N MET A 125 13.53 -0.77 8.75
CA MET A 125 12.77 -1.77 9.52
C MET A 125 13.26 -1.89 10.97
N THR A 126 14.28 -1.14 11.37
CA THR A 126 14.81 -1.16 12.74
C THR A 126 13.80 -0.52 13.69
N ASN A 127 13.39 -1.27 14.71
CA ASN A 127 12.62 -0.72 15.83
C ASN A 127 13.57 0.06 16.74
N THR A 128 13.70 1.36 16.50
CA THR A 128 14.62 2.24 17.24
C THR A 128 14.26 2.39 18.71
N SER A 129 12.97 2.30 19.07
CA SER A 129 12.53 2.34 20.46
C SER A 129 13.06 1.13 21.24
N LEU A 130 12.86 -0.08 20.69
CA LEU A 130 13.35 -1.31 21.30
C LEU A 130 14.88 -1.38 21.30
N LEU A 131 15.54 -0.86 20.24
CA LEU A 131 17.00 -0.78 20.20
C LEU A 131 17.54 0.00 21.40
N ASN A 132 17.01 1.18 21.67
CA ASN A 132 17.41 2.03 22.80
C ASN A 132 17.12 1.39 24.17
N GLU A 133 16.06 0.60 24.28
CA GLU A 133 15.75 -0.17 25.50
C GLU A 133 16.76 -1.29 25.74
N LEU A 134 17.09 -2.04 24.69
CA LEU A 134 18.06 -3.12 24.74
C LEU A 134 19.47 -2.60 25.07
N GLU A 135 19.88 -1.48 24.47
CA GLU A 135 21.16 -0.85 24.83
C GLU A 135 21.25 -0.54 26.33
N LYS A 136 20.21 0.07 26.90
CA LYS A 136 20.17 0.40 28.34
C LYS A 136 20.16 -0.83 29.24
N SER A 137 19.65 -1.98 28.76
CA SER A 137 19.51 -3.19 29.58
C SER A 137 20.71 -4.14 29.47
N ILE A 138 21.38 -4.18 28.33
CA ILE A 138 22.48 -5.14 28.04
C ILE A 138 23.85 -4.50 28.21
N ILE A 139 24.00 -3.21 27.90
CA ILE A 139 25.27 -2.47 27.98
C ILE A 139 25.29 -1.70 29.32
N LYS A 140 25.30 -2.43 30.44
CA LYS A 140 25.59 -1.88 31.77
C LYS A 140 26.98 -2.21 32.19
#